data_b308390397be099924e71c5e0ed2b2c2
#
_entry.id   b308390397be099924e71c5e0ed2b2c2
#
_cell.length_a   1.000
_cell.length_b   1.000
_cell.length_c   1.000
_cell.angle_alpha   90.00
_cell.angle_beta   90.00
_cell.angle_gamma   90.00
#
_symmetry.space_group_name_H-M   'P 1'
#
loop_
_entity.id
_entity.type
_entity.pdbx_description
1 polymer ?
#
loop_
_entity_poly.entity_id
_entity_poly.type
_entity_poly.pdbx_seq_one_letter_code
_entity_poly.pdbx_strand_id
1 'polypeptide(L)'
;MRLVYISSPLRGDMEKNMEKAKDYCAYAASCGVIPLAPHTIFTQYLNDAVPEQREQGLRMGHELLERCDELWVMGDTISQGMKDEIGLATFLQLPILYVSDDMVKNQKMIRQSDRPLDINDCIPESSQYNYENQFLVLKPGVSSKGKDMTADDSIWYARNGFGCIYGARGQAVYAESLLTGKYIHWERHDFCGIVKPESLKEWLLDKPVSRVIDVKVDYT
;
A
#
# COMPACT_ATOMS: atom_id res chain seq x y z
N MET A 1 9.83 11.44 -8.56
CA MET A 1 8.91 11.60 -7.40
C MET A 1 7.69 10.77 -7.70
N ARG A 2 7.11 10.10 -6.72
CA ARG A 2 5.88 9.30 -6.88
C ARG A 2 4.67 10.21 -6.94
N LEU A 3 3.73 9.90 -7.83
CA LEU A 3 2.43 10.54 -7.92
C LEU A 3 1.46 9.79 -7.00
N VAL A 4 0.91 10.49 -6.02
CA VAL A 4 0.08 9.89 -4.98
C VAL A 4 -1.33 10.45 -5.04
N TYR A 5 -2.30 9.57 -5.18
CA TYR A 5 -3.71 9.94 -5.09
C TYR A 5 -4.11 10.17 -3.64
N ILE A 6 -4.61 11.34 -3.34
CA ILE A 6 -5.08 11.73 -2.00
C ILE A 6 -6.58 11.48 -1.91
N SER A 7 -6.97 10.42 -1.23
CA SER A 7 -8.35 10.08 -0.92
C SER A 7 -8.73 10.64 0.44
N SER A 8 -9.71 11.54 0.48
CA SER A 8 -10.21 12.14 1.71
C SER A 8 -11.70 12.49 1.62
N PRO A 9 -12.42 12.66 2.74
CA PRO A 9 -13.82 13.02 2.72
C PRO A 9 -14.06 14.36 2.02
N LEU A 10 -15.07 14.43 1.16
CA LEU A 10 -15.56 15.69 0.56
C LEU A 10 -16.92 16.09 1.11
N ARG A 11 -17.86 15.12 1.19
CA ARG A 11 -19.26 15.37 1.60
C ARG A 11 -19.40 15.65 3.08
N GLY A 12 -20.51 16.28 3.44
CA GLY A 12 -20.81 16.78 4.77
C GLY A 12 -20.48 18.26 4.85
N ASP A 13 -19.54 18.65 5.70
CA ASP A 13 -19.00 20.01 5.75
C ASP A 13 -17.95 20.17 4.66
N MET A 14 -18.43 20.54 3.47
CA MET A 14 -17.60 20.59 2.25
C MET A 14 -16.45 21.61 2.39
N GLU A 15 -16.72 22.79 2.97
CA GLU A 15 -15.71 23.83 3.14
C GLU A 15 -14.57 23.36 4.04
N LYS A 16 -14.91 22.79 5.18
CA LYS A 16 -13.95 22.22 6.12
C LYS A 16 -13.18 21.03 5.52
N ASN A 17 -13.86 20.17 4.76
CA ASN A 17 -13.23 19.02 4.12
C ASN A 17 -12.26 19.45 3.01
N MET A 18 -12.58 20.51 2.27
CA MET A 18 -11.69 21.12 1.26
C MET A 18 -10.43 21.72 1.91
N GLU A 19 -10.58 22.37 3.07
CA GLU A 19 -9.43 22.91 3.80
C GLU A 19 -8.53 21.78 4.31
N LYS A 20 -9.13 20.75 4.93
CA LYS A 20 -8.38 19.54 5.33
C LYS A 20 -7.66 18.87 4.15
N ALA A 21 -8.28 18.82 2.98
CA ALA A 21 -7.64 18.22 1.80
C ALA A 21 -6.38 18.99 1.37
N LYS A 22 -6.36 20.32 1.55
CA LYS A 22 -5.15 21.13 1.33
C LYS A 22 -4.05 20.78 2.33
N ASP A 23 -4.40 20.64 3.63
CA ASP A 23 -3.47 20.23 4.67
C ASP A 23 -2.88 18.86 4.38
N TYR A 24 -3.69 17.90 3.92
CA TYR A 24 -3.27 16.57 3.52
C TYR A 24 -2.30 16.61 2.33
N CYS A 25 -2.59 17.44 1.32
CA CYS A 25 -1.68 17.64 0.19
C CYS A 25 -0.36 18.28 0.64
N ALA A 26 -0.41 19.30 1.51
CA ALA A 26 0.80 19.94 2.04
C ALA A 26 1.66 18.94 2.83
N TYR A 27 1.03 18.12 3.66
CA TYR A 27 1.70 17.03 4.38
C TYR A 27 2.34 16.02 3.43
N ALA A 28 1.59 15.52 2.42
CA ALA A 28 2.12 14.57 1.45
C ALA A 28 3.30 15.16 0.66
N ALA A 29 3.21 16.43 0.26
CA ALA A 29 4.31 17.13 -0.40
C ALA A 29 5.55 17.22 0.50
N SER A 30 5.38 17.47 1.81
CA SER A 30 6.49 17.45 2.77
C SER A 30 7.14 16.07 2.92
N CYS A 31 6.40 15.00 2.63
CA CYS A 31 6.92 13.62 2.57
C CYS A 31 7.65 13.29 1.25
N GLY A 32 7.82 14.26 0.34
CA GLY A 32 8.60 14.10 -0.88
C GLY A 32 7.85 13.42 -2.03
N VAL A 33 6.52 13.41 -2.02
CA VAL A 33 5.68 12.89 -3.10
C VAL A 33 4.93 14.01 -3.82
N ILE A 34 4.34 13.73 -4.98
CA ILE A 34 3.46 14.64 -5.72
C ILE A 34 2.00 14.29 -5.34
N PRO A 35 1.32 15.09 -4.50
CA PRO A 35 -0.05 14.81 -4.13
C PRO A 35 -1.03 15.21 -5.21
N LEU A 36 -2.02 14.37 -5.48
CA LEU A 36 -3.13 14.63 -6.37
C LEU A 36 -4.44 14.37 -5.63
N ALA A 37 -5.17 15.43 -5.29
CA ALA A 37 -6.49 15.38 -4.67
C ALA A 37 -7.57 15.82 -5.68
N PRO A 38 -8.14 14.93 -6.49
CA PRO A 38 -9.02 15.29 -7.60
C PRO A 38 -10.26 16.07 -7.16
N HIS A 39 -10.82 15.75 -6.00
CA HIS A 39 -11.98 16.45 -5.47
C HIS A 39 -11.73 17.94 -5.17
N THR A 40 -10.49 18.34 -4.90
CA THR A 40 -10.15 19.76 -4.72
C THR A 40 -10.06 20.52 -6.05
N ILE A 41 -9.91 19.80 -7.14
CA ILE A 41 -9.78 20.36 -8.50
C ILE A 41 -11.15 20.37 -9.17
N PHE A 42 -11.84 19.22 -9.20
CA PHE A 42 -13.07 19.05 -9.97
C PHE A 42 -14.22 19.89 -9.43
N THR A 43 -14.32 20.08 -8.12
CA THR A 43 -15.35 20.92 -7.49
C THR A 43 -15.24 22.40 -7.84
N GLN A 44 -14.17 22.83 -8.50
CA GLN A 44 -14.04 24.20 -9.00
C GLN A 44 -14.89 24.42 -10.26
N TYR A 45 -15.27 23.38 -10.99
CA TYR A 45 -16.01 23.46 -12.24
C TYR A 45 -17.09 22.39 -12.43
N LEU A 46 -17.17 21.39 -11.54
CA LEU A 46 -18.26 20.42 -11.48
C LEU A 46 -19.06 20.61 -10.18
N ASN A 47 -20.38 20.53 -10.30
CA ASN A 47 -21.29 20.61 -9.17
C ASN A 47 -21.68 19.18 -8.71
N ASP A 48 -21.21 18.75 -7.53
CA ASP A 48 -21.49 17.41 -6.95
C ASP A 48 -23.00 17.20 -6.62
N ALA A 49 -23.80 18.27 -6.58
CA ALA A 49 -25.25 18.16 -6.41
C ALA A 49 -25.99 17.79 -7.71
N VAL A 50 -25.33 17.92 -8.86
CA VAL A 50 -25.89 17.54 -10.18
C VAL A 50 -25.43 16.13 -10.51
N PRO A 51 -26.35 15.13 -10.63
CA PRO A 51 -26.01 13.72 -10.78
C PRO A 51 -25.03 13.43 -11.92
N GLU A 52 -25.24 14.04 -13.07
CA GLU A 52 -24.42 13.84 -14.28
C GLU A 52 -23.00 14.39 -14.09
N GLN A 53 -22.87 15.56 -13.45
CA GLN A 53 -21.55 16.16 -13.17
C GLN A 53 -20.81 15.38 -12.09
N ARG A 54 -21.53 14.88 -11.09
CA ARG A 54 -20.96 14.00 -10.08
C ARG A 54 -20.43 12.72 -10.70
N GLU A 55 -21.23 12.05 -11.54
CA GLU A 55 -20.80 10.84 -12.23
C GLU A 55 -19.56 11.09 -13.10
N GLN A 56 -19.53 12.23 -13.79
CA GLN A 56 -18.37 12.67 -14.55
C GLN A 56 -17.13 12.84 -13.64
N GLY A 57 -17.28 13.50 -12.50
CA GLY A 57 -16.19 13.68 -11.54
C GLY A 57 -15.65 12.36 -10.98
N LEU A 58 -16.54 11.42 -10.66
CA LEU A 58 -16.14 10.08 -10.21
C LEU A 58 -15.35 9.32 -11.29
N ARG A 59 -15.82 9.33 -12.55
CA ARG A 59 -15.09 8.69 -13.66
C ARG A 59 -13.70 9.30 -13.85
N MET A 60 -13.62 10.63 -13.86
CA MET A 60 -12.33 11.34 -13.96
C MET A 60 -11.41 11.02 -12.79
N GLY A 61 -11.96 10.88 -11.57
CA GLY A 61 -11.20 10.47 -10.37
C GLY A 61 -10.61 9.07 -10.53
N HIS A 62 -11.38 8.11 -11.01
CA HIS A 62 -10.91 6.75 -11.27
C HIS A 62 -9.80 6.73 -12.34
N GLU A 63 -9.97 7.44 -13.44
CA GLU A 63 -8.97 7.60 -14.49
C GLU A 63 -7.64 8.19 -13.98
N LEU A 64 -7.70 9.11 -13.01
CA LEU A 64 -6.52 9.67 -12.37
C LEU A 64 -5.88 8.68 -11.39
N LEU A 65 -6.68 7.92 -10.62
CA LEU A 65 -6.18 6.91 -9.71
C LEU A 65 -5.37 5.83 -10.44
N GLU A 66 -5.83 5.39 -11.62
CA GLU A 66 -5.11 4.43 -12.48
C GLU A 66 -3.73 4.93 -12.93
N ARG A 67 -3.49 6.24 -12.91
CA ARG A 67 -2.22 6.86 -13.31
C ARG A 67 -1.32 7.21 -12.14
N CYS A 68 -1.80 6.98 -10.92
CA CYS A 68 -1.01 7.21 -9.70
C CYS A 68 -0.17 6.00 -9.33
N ASP A 69 0.92 6.25 -8.63
CA ASP A 69 1.80 5.21 -8.10
C ASP A 69 1.27 4.60 -6.80
N GLU A 70 0.50 5.37 -6.03
CA GLU A 70 -0.02 4.98 -4.71
C GLU A 70 -1.35 5.69 -4.42
N LEU A 71 -2.15 5.08 -3.53
CA LEU A 71 -3.31 5.70 -2.89
C LEU A 71 -3.00 6.01 -1.42
N TRP A 72 -3.15 7.27 -1.01
CA TRP A 72 -3.11 7.65 0.41
C TRP A 72 -4.52 7.97 0.91
N VAL A 73 -4.98 7.18 1.88
CA VAL A 73 -6.28 7.32 2.55
C VAL A 73 -6.08 8.23 3.75
N MET A 74 -6.62 9.45 3.69
CA MET A 74 -6.33 10.52 4.62
C MET A 74 -7.46 10.72 5.63
N GLY A 75 -7.07 10.90 6.91
CA GLY A 75 -7.98 11.17 8.02
C GLY A 75 -8.54 9.91 8.68
N ASP A 76 -9.31 10.13 9.76
CA ASP A 76 -9.78 9.06 10.64
C ASP A 76 -11.18 8.53 10.23
N THR A 77 -11.79 9.09 9.18
CA THR A 77 -13.11 8.71 8.69
C THR A 77 -13.07 8.32 7.22
N ILE A 78 -13.54 7.13 6.89
CA ILE A 78 -13.63 6.63 5.52
C ILE A 78 -15.05 6.82 5.00
N SER A 79 -15.23 7.69 4.00
CA SER A 79 -16.50 7.92 3.31
C SER A 79 -16.82 6.81 2.30
N GLN A 80 -18.06 6.79 1.76
CA GLN A 80 -18.42 5.83 0.72
C GLN A 80 -17.55 6.00 -0.54
N GLY A 81 -17.30 7.24 -1.00
CA GLY A 81 -16.43 7.48 -2.15
C GLY A 81 -15.00 6.98 -1.94
N MET A 82 -14.45 7.16 -0.72
CA MET A 82 -13.14 6.62 -0.38
C MET A 82 -13.12 5.08 -0.42
N LYS A 83 -14.21 4.41 0.00
CA LYS A 83 -14.29 2.93 -0.12
C LYS A 83 -14.24 2.47 -1.56
N ASP A 84 -14.88 3.21 -2.47
CA ASP A 84 -14.90 2.90 -3.90
C ASP A 84 -13.48 3.09 -4.49
N GLU A 85 -12.78 4.16 -4.10
CA GLU A 85 -11.37 4.42 -4.48
C GLU A 85 -10.42 3.35 -3.92
N ILE A 86 -10.59 2.95 -2.65
CA ILE A 86 -9.83 1.85 -2.01
C ILE A 86 -10.07 0.54 -2.77
N GLY A 87 -11.33 0.25 -3.13
CA GLY A 87 -11.68 -0.93 -3.91
C GLY A 87 -10.99 -0.96 -5.27
N LEU A 88 -10.99 0.17 -5.98
CA LEU A 88 -10.30 0.31 -7.27
C LEU A 88 -8.77 0.17 -7.11
N ALA A 89 -8.17 0.86 -6.14
CA ALA A 89 -6.73 0.74 -5.88
C ALA A 89 -6.33 -0.70 -5.54
N THR A 90 -7.15 -1.41 -4.75
CA THR A 90 -6.96 -2.83 -4.44
C THR A 90 -7.02 -3.69 -5.70
N PHE A 91 -8.00 -3.46 -6.57
CA PHE A 91 -8.11 -4.16 -7.84
C PHE A 91 -6.91 -3.92 -8.76
N LEU A 92 -6.42 -2.68 -8.81
CA LEU A 92 -5.23 -2.27 -9.57
C LEU A 92 -3.91 -2.70 -8.92
N GLN A 93 -3.96 -3.27 -7.71
CA GLN A 93 -2.78 -3.64 -6.92
C GLN A 93 -1.87 -2.43 -6.60
N LEU A 94 -2.44 -1.25 -6.46
CA LEU A 94 -1.71 -0.07 -6.03
C LEU A 94 -1.41 -0.16 -4.53
N PRO A 95 -0.23 0.28 -4.06
CA PRO A 95 0.06 0.46 -2.65
C PRO A 95 -0.95 1.42 -2.01
N ILE A 96 -1.49 1.05 -0.85
CA ILE A 96 -2.45 1.85 -0.11
C ILE A 96 -1.86 2.20 1.24
N LEU A 97 -1.73 3.50 1.52
CA LEU A 97 -1.25 4.01 2.80
C LEU A 97 -2.36 4.74 3.55
N TYR A 98 -2.54 4.42 4.84
CA TYR A 98 -3.49 5.10 5.72
C TYR A 98 -2.75 6.14 6.57
N VAL A 99 -3.22 7.39 6.51
CA VAL A 99 -2.61 8.54 7.20
C VAL A 99 -3.65 9.19 8.08
N SER A 100 -3.47 9.12 9.40
CA SER A 100 -4.39 9.69 10.38
C SER A 100 -4.27 11.22 10.48
N ASP A 101 -5.32 11.87 11.01
CA ASP A 101 -5.28 13.30 11.34
C ASP A 101 -4.15 13.64 12.33
N ASP A 102 -3.81 12.71 13.24
CA ASP A 102 -2.72 12.89 14.21
C ASP A 102 -1.35 12.96 13.52
N MET A 103 -1.10 12.10 12.53
CA MET A 103 0.13 12.13 11.74
C MET A 103 0.31 13.46 11.04
N VAL A 104 -0.75 13.98 10.42
CA VAL A 104 -0.72 15.26 9.70
C VAL A 104 -0.49 16.42 10.67
N LYS A 105 -1.23 16.49 11.78
CA LYS A 105 -1.12 17.56 12.78
C LYS A 105 0.26 17.64 13.42
N ASN A 106 0.83 16.49 13.73
CA ASN A 106 2.15 16.41 14.38
C ASN A 106 3.29 16.40 13.35
N GLN A 107 3.00 16.54 12.06
CA GLN A 107 3.97 16.49 10.97
C GLN A 107 4.91 15.28 11.08
N LYS A 108 4.36 14.14 11.53
CA LYS A 108 5.11 12.89 11.59
C LYS A 108 5.43 12.45 10.18
N MET A 109 6.68 12.58 9.78
CA MET A 109 7.13 12.15 8.46
C MET A 109 6.81 10.67 8.26
N ILE A 110 6.20 10.34 7.13
CA ILE A 110 6.07 8.95 6.69
C ILE A 110 7.47 8.48 6.31
N ARG A 111 7.96 7.49 7.04
CA ARG A 111 9.21 6.84 6.72
C ARG A 111 8.98 5.85 5.57
N GLN A 112 10.02 5.58 4.81
CA GLN A 112 9.99 4.51 3.81
C GLN A 112 9.58 3.17 4.45
N SER A 113 9.97 2.94 5.71
CA SER A 113 9.59 1.76 6.50
C SER A 113 8.11 1.68 6.86
N ASP A 114 7.34 2.76 6.74
CA ASP A 114 5.90 2.79 7.09
C ASP A 114 5.00 2.50 5.90
N ARG A 115 5.53 2.52 4.67
CA ARG A 115 4.76 2.15 3.48
C ARG A 115 4.73 0.63 3.29
N PRO A 116 3.65 0.09 2.71
CA PRO A 116 3.67 -1.27 2.20
C PRO A 116 4.76 -1.42 1.12
N LEU A 117 5.48 -2.53 1.14
CA LEU A 117 6.42 -2.85 0.07
C LEU A 117 5.66 -3.36 -1.17
N ASP A 118 6.27 -3.15 -2.33
CA ASP A 118 5.72 -3.55 -3.61
C ASP A 118 6.78 -4.19 -4.53
N ILE A 119 6.45 -4.37 -5.81
CA ILE A 119 7.36 -4.99 -6.78
C ILE A 119 8.67 -4.22 -6.98
N ASN A 120 8.68 -2.90 -6.75
CA ASN A 120 9.89 -2.08 -6.86
C ASN A 120 10.89 -2.36 -5.75
N ASP A 121 10.43 -2.97 -4.65
CA ASP A 121 11.25 -3.40 -3.53
C ASP A 121 11.80 -4.83 -3.71
N CYS A 122 11.44 -5.50 -4.80
CA CYS A 122 11.91 -6.84 -5.10
C CYS A 122 13.16 -6.81 -5.98
N ILE A 123 13.98 -7.86 -5.84
CA ILE A 123 15.07 -8.15 -6.76
C ILE A 123 14.46 -8.37 -8.16
N PRO A 124 14.99 -7.73 -9.23
CA PRO A 124 14.47 -7.91 -10.57
C PRO A 124 14.36 -9.40 -10.94
N GLU A 125 13.24 -9.77 -11.56
CA GLU A 125 12.96 -11.15 -11.99
C GLU A 125 12.99 -12.21 -10.88
N SER A 126 13.06 -11.82 -9.60
CA SER A 126 13.13 -12.75 -8.47
C SER A 126 11.92 -13.70 -8.37
N SER A 127 10.80 -13.34 -9.01
CA SER A 127 9.63 -14.24 -9.15
C SER A 127 9.95 -15.53 -9.90
N GLN A 128 11.08 -15.58 -10.63
CA GLN A 128 11.58 -16.77 -11.34
C GLN A 128 12.59 -17.59 -10.51
N TYR A 129 12.88 -17.16 -9.27
CA TYR A 129 13.83 -17.84 -8.38
C TYR A 129 13.09 -18.70 -7.35
N ASN A 130 13.84 -19.58 -6.68
CA ASN A 130 13.32 -20.32 -5.55
C ASN A 130 13.08 -19.40 -4.35
N TYR A 131 11.97 -19.59 -3.67
CA TYR A 131 11.52 -18.77 -2.54
C TYR A 131 11.89 -19.35 -1.18
N GLU A 132 12.24 -20.64 -1.10
CA GLU A 132 12.56 -21.28 0.17
C GLU A 132 13.70 -20.55 0.90
N ASN A 133 13.47 -20.23 2.17
CA ASN A 133 14.37 -19.46 3.02
C ASN A 133 14.63 -18.03 2.53
N GLN A 134 13.71 -17.45 1.77
CA GLN A 134 13.78 -16.07 1.30
C GLN A 134 12.71 -15.19 1.98
N PHE A 135 12.99 -13.90 2.06
CA PHE A 135 12.00 -12.89 2.44
C PHE A 135 11.25 -12.43 1.19
N LEU A 136 9.94 -12.56 1.23
CA LEU A 136 9.05 -12.27 0.11
C LEU A 136 8.20 -11.06 0.40
N VAL A 137 7.97 -10.25 -0.62
CA VAL A 137 7.04 -9.12 -0.59
C VAL A 137 5.66 -9.60 -1.02
N LEU A 138 4.66 -9.48 -0.14
CA LEU A 138 3.26 -9.78 -0.45
C LEU A 138 2.70 -8.69 -1.39
N LYS A 139 1.94 -9.09 -2.41
CA LYS A 139 1.28 -8.13 -3.30
C LYS A 139 0.29 -7.25 -2.54
N PRO A 140 0.20 -5.96 -2.86
CA PRO A 140 -0.82 -5.09 -2.31
C PRO A 140 -2.23 -5.64 -2.54
N GLY A 141 -3.10 -5.51 -1.54
CA GLY A 141 -4.49 -5.94 -1.64
C GLY A 141 -4.76 -7.45 -1.56
N VAL A 142 -3.72 -8.28 -1.48
CA VAL A 142 -3.91 -9.73 -1.26
C VAL A 142 -4.35 -9.96 0.17
N SER A 143 -5.46 -10.67 0.34
CA SER A 143 -5.97 -11.09 1.65
C SER A 143 -6.02 -12.60 1.75
N SER A 144 -5.64 -13.16 2.89
CA SER A 144 -5.78 -14.59 3.16
C SER A 144 -7.10 -14.88 3.84
N LYS A 145 -8.01 -15.57 3.15
CA LYS A 145 -9.26 -16.12 3.71
C LYS A 145 -10.03 -15.15 4.60
N GLY A 146 -10.18 -13.87 4.14
CA GLY A 146 -10.93 -12.85 4.87
C GLY A 146 -10.21 -12.23 6.08
N LYS A 147 -8.89 -12.44 6.23
CA LYS A 147 -8.07 -11.74 7.20
C LYS A 147 -7.49 -10.48 6.57
N ASP A 148 -7.75 -9.34 7.17
CA ASP A 148 -7.14 -8.09 6.76
C ASP A 148 -5.62 -8.15 6.95
N MET A 149 -4.87 -7.80 5.92
CA MET A 149 -3.43 -7.64 5.96
C MET A 149 -3.12 -6.16 6.21
N THR A 150 -2.21 -5.92 7.11
CA THR A 150 -1.70 -4.57 7.42
C THR A 150 -0.37 -4.32 6.70
N ALA A 151 0.14 -3.09 6.74
CA ALA A 151 1.48 -2.78 6.24
C ALA A 151 2.57 -3.63 6.93
N ASP A 152 2.34 -4.02 8.19
CA ASP A 152 3.23 -4.90 8.95
C ASP A 152 3.26 -6.35 8.45
N ASP A 153 2.28 -6.74 7.65
CA ASP A 153 2.23 -8.05 6.99
C ASP A 153 2.82 -8.01 5.56
N SER A 154 3.57 -6.98 5.19
CA SER A 154 4.13 -6.83 3.83
C SER A 154 5.25 -7.83 3.53
N ILE A 155 6.02 -8.27 4.54
CA ILE A 155 7.16 -9.18 4.37
C ILE A 155 6.91 -10.51 5.06
N TRP A 156 7.14 -11.58 4.30
CA TRP A 156 6.94 -12.97 4.71
C TRP A 156 8.22 -13.78 4.49
N TYR A 157 8.60 -14.56 5.49
CA TYR A 157 9.70 -15.52 5.37
C TYR A 157 9.14 -16.86 4.89
N ALA A 158 9.53 -17.28 3.70
CA ALA A 158 9.10 -18.55 3.10
C ALA A 158 9.83 -19.72 3.74
N ARG A 159 9.07 -20.61 4.36
CA ARG A 159 9.61 -21.79 5.06
C ARG A 159 9.77 -22.98 4.11
N ASN A 160 8.70 -23.32 3.39
CA ASN A 160 8.65 -24.49 2.49
C ASN A 160 7.44 -24.41 1.56
N GLY A 161 7.25 -25.44 0.78
CA GLY A 161 6.12 -25.64 -0.11
C GLY A 161 6.53 -25.78 -1.57
N PHE A 162 5.72 -26.48 -2.37
CA PHE A 162 6.02 -26.64 -3.81
C PHE A 162 6.03 -25.31 -4.56
N GLY A 163 5.26 -24.32 -4.11
CA GLY A 163 5.29 -22.97 -4.67
C GLY A 163 6.61 -22.23 -4.40
N CYS A 164 7.43 -22.66 -3.44
CA CYS A 164 8.76 -22.13 -3.23
C CYS A 164 9.74 -22.52 -4.35
N ILE A 165 9.48 -23.63 -5.07
CA ILE A 165 10.36 -24.13 -6.12
C ILE A 165 9.88 -23.58 -7.46
N TYR A 166 10.73 -22.82 -8.15
CA TYR A 166 10.37 -22.29 -9.47
C TYR A 166 10.15 -23.43 -10.48
N GLY A 167 9.04 -23.32 -11.21
CA GLY A 167 8.66 -24.34 -12.20
C GLY A 167 8.04 -25.61 -11.63
N ALA A 168 7.88 -25.76 -10.31
CA ALA A 168 7.15 -26.88 -9.73
C ALA A 168 5.66 -26.82 -10.07
N ARG A 169 4.99 -27.98 -10.06
CA ARG A 169 3.55 -28.04 -10.38
C ARG A 169 2.65 -27.53 -9.27
N GLY A 170 3.14 -27.45 -8.02
CA GLY A 170 2.41 -26.92 -6.87
C GLY A 170 2.64 -25.41 -6.68
N GLN A 171 1.64 -24.70 -6.14
CA GLN A 171 1.70 -23.25 -5.90
C GLN A 171 1.85 -22.88 -4.43
N ALA A 172 1.64 -23.84 -3.51
CA ALA A 172 1.62 -23.59 -2.07
C ALA A 172 2.97 -23.10 -1.54
N VAL A 173 2.94 -21.93 -0.87
CA VAL A 173 4.05 -21.34 -0.12
C VAL A 173 3.62 -21.20 1.33
N TYR A 174 4.29 -21.89 2.24
CA TYR A 174 4.07 -21.73 3.67
C TYR A 174 5.05 -20.69 4.20
N ALA A 175 4.52 -19.58 4.68
CA ALA A 175 5.34 -18.45 5.07
C ALA A 175 4.88 -17.85 6.40
N GLU A 176 5.81 -17.21 7.09
CA GLU A 176 5.64 -16.53 8.36
C GLU A 176 5.85 -15.03 8.17
N SER A 177 4.87 -14.22 8.64
CA SER A 177 5.01 -12.76 8.63
C SER A 177 6.15 -12.32 9.55
N LEU A 178 7.05 -11.50 9.03
CA LEU A 178 8.28 -11.10 9.72
C LEU A 178 8.00 -10.29 10.99
N LEU A 179 6.97 -9.43 10.99
CA LEU A 179 6.63 -8.61 12.16
C LEU A 179 5.55 -9.23 13.03
N THR A 180 4.50 -9.79 12.45
CA THR A 180 3.34 -10.25 13.21
C THR A 180 3.45 -11.71 13.64
N GLY A 181 4.38 -12.48 13.08
CA GLY A 181 4.56 -13.91 13.34
C GLY A 181 3.41 -14.79 12.86
N LYS A 182 2.48 -14.24 12.07
CA LYS A 182 1.40 -15.02 11.45
C LYS A 182 2.01 -16.06 10.52
N TYR A 183 1.60 -17.33 10.66
CA TYR A 183 2.00 -18.40 9.76
C TYR A 183 0.82 -18.80 8.88
N ILE A 184 0.95 -18.58 7.56
CA ILE A 184 -0.15 -18.70 6.60
C ILE A 184 0.32 -19.48 5.37
N HIS A 185 -0.63 -20.21 4.77
CA HIS A 185 -0.49 -20.79 3.45
C HIS A 185 -0.88 -19.75 2.40
N TRP A 186 0.06 -19.42 1.54
CA TRP A 186 -0.07 -18.53 0.39
C TRP A 186 0.10 -19.31 -0.91
N GLU A 187 -0.26 -18.70 -2.03
CA GLU A 187 0.12 -19.18 -3.34
C GLU A 187 1.30 -18.36 -3.88
N ARG A 188 2.14 -18.98 -4.71
CA ARG A 188 3.32 -18.30 -5.25
C ARG A 188 3.01 -16.97 -5.91
N HIS A 189 1.90 -16.89 -6.62
CA HIS A 189 1.49 -15.67 -7.31
C HIS A 189 0.99 -14.55 -6.39
N ASP A 190 0.77 -14.81 -5.10
CA ASP A 190 0.43 -13.78 -4.12
C ASP A 190 1.62 -12.87 -3.77
N PHE A 191 2.82 -13.28 -4.14
CA PHE A 191 4.03 -12.50 -3.87
C PHE A 191 4.50 -11.74 -5.10
N CYS A 192 5.06 -10.53 -4.86
CA CYS A 192 5.79 -9.76 -5.87
C CYS A 192 7.11 -10.41 -6.24
N GLY A 193 7.82 -10.95 -5.25
CA GLY A 193 9.12 -11.55 -5.39
C GLY A 193 9.94 -11.51 -4.10
N ILE A 194 11.26 -11.75 -4.22
CA ILE A 194 12.21 -11.67 -3.10
C ILE A 194 12.55 -10.20 -2.84
N VAL A 195 12.46 -9.78 -1.59
CA VAL A 195 12.77 -8.40 -1.21
C VAL A 195 14.25 -8.06 -1.41
N LYS A 196 14.55 -6.84 -1.86
CA LYS A 196 15.92 -6.31 -1.88
C LYS A 196 16.45 -6.13 -0.46
N PRO A 197 17.74 -6.44 -0.20
CA PRO A 197 18.35 -6.27 1.12
C PRO A 197 18.24 -4.84 1.66
N GLU A 198 18.43 -3.83 0.80
CA GLU A 198 18.30 -2.42 1.15
C GLU A 198 16.87 -2.05 1.54
N SER A 199 15.86 -2.51 0.78
CA SER A 199 14.44 -2.26 1.09
C SER A 199 14.03 -2.97 2.38
N LEU A 200 14.51 -4.21 2.62
CA LEU A 200 14.29 -4.94 3.86
C LEU A 200 14.88 -4.20 5.05
N LYS A 201 16.13 -3.76 4.96
CA LYS A 201 16.82 -3.02 6.02
C LYS A 201 16.09 -1.71 6.35
N GLU A 202 15.69 -0.96 5.32
CA GLU A 202 14.98 0.31 5.49
C GLU A 202 13.59 0.10 6.10
N TRP A 203 12.88 -0.94 5.65
CA TRP A 203 11.55 -1.27 6.15
C TRP A 203 11.56 -1.77 7.61
N LEU A 204 12.62 -2.46 8.04
CA LEU A 204 12.80 -2.94 9.41
C LEU A 204 13.27 -1.84 10.39
N LEU A 205 13.65 -0.68 9.88
CA LEU A 205 14.16 0.39 10.73
C LEU A 205 13.13 0.77 11.81
N ASP A 206 13.50 0.64 13.06
CA ASP A 206 12.67 0.91 14.24
C ASP A 206 11.42 -0.01 14.41
N LYS A 207 11.31 -1.09 13.64
CA LYS A 207 10.22 -2.05 13.80
C LYS A 207 10.63 -3.23 14.67
N PRO A 208 9.81 -3.62 15.67
CA PRO A 208 10.09 -4.81 16.46
C PRO A 208 9.84 -6.06 15.63
N VAL A 209 10.86 -6.84 15.37
CA VAL A 209 10.71 -8.17 14.74
C VAL A 209 10.13 -9.13 15.76
N SER A 210 9.05 -9.83 15.41
CA SER A 210 8.31 -10.72 16.32
C SER A 210 9.10 -11.94 16.81
N ARG A 211 10.13 -12.33 16.08
CA ARG A 211 11.10 -13.36 16.43
C ARG A 211 12.48 -13.00 15.92
N VAL A 212 13.52 -13.37 16.68
CA VAL A 212 14.87 -13.49 16.13
C VAL A 212 14.83 -14.68 15.17
N ILE A 213 14.51 -14.41 13.91
CA ILE A 213 14.86 -15.32 12.84
C ILE A 213 16.38 -15.17 12.79
N ASP A 214 17.13 -16.21 13.13
CA ASP A 214 18.58 -16.25 12.95
C ASP A 214 18.87 -16.18 11.44
N VAL A 215 18.69 -15.01 10.89
CA VAL A 215 19.05 -14.68 9.52
C VAL A 215 20.51 -14.23 9.61
N LYS A 216 21.42 -15.14 9.36
CA LYS A 216 22.72 -14.75 8.84
C LYS A 216 22.48 -14.15 7.46
N VAL A 217 22.19 -12.88 7.42
CA VAL A 217 22.26 -12.11 6.18
C VAL A 217 23.76 -11.92 5.92
N ASP A 218 24.35 -12.83 5.18
CA ASP A 218 25.69 -12.66 4.66
C ASP A 218 25.65 -11.50 3.65
N TYR A 219 25.99 -10.33 4.14
CA TYR A 219 26.24 -9.14 3.31
C TYR A 219 27.67 -9.20 2.76
N THR A 220 27.98 -10.15 1.88
CA THR A 220 29.20 -10.14 1.05
C THR A 220 28.84 -9.80 -0.39
#